data_16dc3288572cad8a7962c6652c21af72
#
_entry.id   16dc3288572cad8a7962c6652c21af72
#
_cell.length_a   1.000
_cell.length_b   1.000
_cell.length_c   1.000
_cell.angle_alpha   90.00
_cell.angle_beta   90.00
_cell.angle_gamma   90.00
#
_symmetry.space_group_name_H-M   'P 1'
#
loop_
_entity.id
_entity.type
_entity.pdbx_description
1 polymer ?
#
loop_
_entity_poly.entity_id
_entity_poly.type
_entity_poly.pdbx_seq_one_letter_code
_entity_poly.pdbx_strand_id
1 'polypeptide(L)'
;MNTLVIVLIAAVCLLCGYMVYGRWLAKTWGIDPKAKTPAYTHEDGQDYVPTNGWIVFSHQFSSIAGAGPVTGAIQAAAFGWVPVLLWILVGGIFFGAVTDFGALYASVKNEGKSMGLLIEKYIGKTGKRLFLIFCWLFTLIVIAAFADMVAGTFNAYTVKDGVTELAAAAQTNGAAGSISIAFIVFAMFFGVLQKKLNLEGKSEFFVGLACTIASLAIGMAFPLIGGKDAWTGFTFAYIFFASVLPMWLLKQPRDYMTTFMFAGMILGAVVGIVVAHPNMNLPMYTGFTNEKLGNMFPILFVTVACGAVSGFHSLVSSGTSSKTVENEKDMLKVGYGAMVLESLLAVLALCVAGAAAAADGTAAVGTPFQIFSSGVAGLLEMFGLPIYIAQCFMTMCVSALALTSLDAVARIGRMSFQELFSVDDMENAEGWRKFLCNKYVSTVITLAFGYILTRVGYSNIWPLFGSANQLLSALVLITLCVFLKVTGRQNKTLIVPCVIMLCVTFTALVQRTIALVGAFSAGTAVFMVEGLQLIVAILLMVLGVIIVVTSGKELLSKKAGSEARA
;
A
#
# COMPACT_ATOMS: atom_id res chain seq x y z
N MET A 1 -28.55 3.77 9.28
CA MET A 1 -28.05 2.55 9.94
C MET A 1 -26.90 2.92 10.85
N ASN A 2 -26.77 2.28 12.01
CA ASN A 2 -25.67 2.60 12.94
C ASN A 2 -24.34 2.06 12.42
N THR A 3 -23.28 2.87 12.44
CA THR A 3 -21.93 2.47 11.95
C THR A 3 -21.34 1.34 12.77
N LEU A 4 -21.65 1.23 14.06
CA LEU A 4 -21.22 0.11 14.91
C LEU A 4 -21.71 -1.23 14.35
N VAL A 5 -22.96 -1.30 13.89
CA VAL A 5 -23.51 -2.54 13.31
C VAL A 5 -22.77 -2.92 12.04
N ILE A 6 -22.40 -1.93 11.20
CA ILE A 6 -21.61 -2.16 9.97
C ILE A 6 -20.24 -2.71 10.32
N VAL A 7 -19.55 -2.10 11.29
CA VAL A 7 -18.21 -2.54 11.73
C VAL A 7 -18.25 -3.95 12.32
N LEU A 8 -19.26 -4.26 13.15
CA LEU A 8 -19.41 -5.59 13.74
C LEU A 8 -19.67 -6.67 12.69
N ILE A 9 -20.58 -6.41 11.72
CA ILE A 9 -20.84 -7.33 10.62
C ILE A 9 -19.57 -7.54 9.79
N ALA A 10 -18.86 -6.46 9.46
CA ALA A 10 -17.64 -6.54 8.69
C ALA A 10 -16.53 -7.31 9.45
N ALA A 11 -16.34 -7.04 10.74
CA ALA A 11 -15.36 -7.74 11.56
C ALA A 11 -15.66 -9.25 11.65
N VAL A 12 -16.94 -9.63 11.83
CA VAL A 12 -17.34 -11.04 11.83
C VAL A 12 -17.09 -11.68 10.47
N CYS A 13 -17.46 -11.03 9.36
CA CYS A 13 -17.21 -11.55 8.01
C CYS A 13 -15.70 -11.73 7.74
N LEU A 14 -14.89 -10.76 8.07
CA LEU A 14 -13.43 -10.79 7.90
C LEU A 14 -12.79 -11.88 8.77
N LEU A 15 -13.22 -12.00 10.02
CA LEU A 15 -12.75 -13.04 10.94
C LEU A 15 -13.15 -14.44 10.45
N CYS A 16 -14.39 -14.62 9.98
CA CYS A 16 -14.83 -15.86 9.35
C CYS A 16 -14.03 -16.17 8.09
N GLY A 17 -13.74 -15.17 7.26
CA GLY A 17 -12.85 -15.31 6.11
C GLY A 17 -11.47 -15.85 6.51
N TYR A 18 -10.86 -15.28 7.55
CA TYR A 18 -9.57 -15.75 8.07
C TYR A 18 -9.65 -17.16 8.67
N MET A 19 -10.62 -17.41 9.55
CA MET A 19 -10.72 -18.65 10.31
C MET A 19 -11.17 -19.85 9.49
N VAL A 20 -12.03 -19.64 8.50
CA VAL A 20 -12.59 -20.71 7.66
C VAL A 20 -11.82 -20.80 6.35
N TYR A 21 -11.91 -19.78 5.51
CA TYR A 21 -11.34 -19.81 4.16
C TYR A 21 -9.81 -19.74 4.16
N GLY A 22 -9.22 -18.86 4.93
CA GLY A 22 -7.76 -18.74 5.04
C GLY A 22 -7.11 -20.01 5.59
N ARG A 23 -7.64 -20.60 6.65
CA ARG A 23 -7.14 -21.87 7.20
C ARG A 23 -7.33 -23.04 6.25
N TRP A 24 -8.47 -23.10 5.56
CA TRP A 24 -8.70 -24.10 4.54
C TRP A 24 -7.67 -23.99 3.41
N LEU A 25 -7.39 -22.76 2.95
CA LEU A 25 -6.41 -22.50 1.89
C LEU A 25 -4.99 -22.92 2.33
N ALA A 26 -4.59 -22.55 3.55
CA ALA A 26 -3.31 -22.94 4.13
C ALA A 26 -3.13 -24.46 4.18
N LYS A 27 -4.17 -25.18 4.60
CA LYS A 27 -4.17 -26.65 4.61
C LYS A 27 -4.10 -27.23 3.19
N THR A 28 -4.84 -26.65 2.25
CA THR A 28 -4.91 -27.12 0.85
C THR A 28 -3.57 -26.94 0.13
N TRP A 29 -2.85 -25.86 0.41
CA TRP A 29 -1.54 -25.59 -0.19
C TRP A 29 -0.39 -26.31 0.51
N GLY A 30 -0.63 -26.94 1.67
CA GLY A 30 0.35 -27.77 2.37
C GLY A 30 1.42 -26.96 3.07
N ILE A 31 1.03 -26.10 4.02
CA ILE A 31 1.96 -25.48 4.97
C ILE A 31 2.55 -26.55 5.87
N ASP A 32 3.86 -26.59 5.99
CA ASP A 32 4.60 -27.50 6.88
C ASP A 32 5.31 -26.74 8.00
N PRO A 33 4.79 -26.78 9.24
CA PRO A 33 5.43 -26.12 10.38
C PRO A 33 6.81 -26.65 10.75
N LYS A 34 7.22 -27.82 10.20
CA LYS A 34 8.53 -28.42 10.45
C LYS A 34 9.57 -28.03 9.40
N ALA A 35 9.14 -27.48 8.26
CA ALA A 35 10.04 -27.04 7.22
C ALA A 35 10.86 -25.83 7.68
N LYS A 36 12.17 -25.85 7.37
CA LYS A 36 13.01 -24.68 7.56
C LYS A 36 12.67 -23.63 6.52
N THR A 37 12.43 -22.40 6.99
CA THR A 37 12.16 -21.26 6.11
C THR A 37 13.45 -20.67 5.55
N PRO A 38 13.37 -19.87 4.48
CA PRO A 38 14.53 -19.14 3.93
C PRO A 38 15.25 -18.27 4.96
N ALA A 39 14.53 -17.75 5.96
CA ALA A 39 15.11 -17.00 7.06
C ALA A 39 16.27 -17.71 7.75
N TYR A 40 16.16 -19.06 7.90
CA TYR A 40 17.22 -19.88 8.48
C TYR A 40 18.20 -20.46 7.45
N THR A 41 17.71 -20.82 6.24
CA THR A 41 18.57 -21.50 5.25
C THR A 41 19.50 -20.55 4.51
N HIS A 42 19.17 -19.28 4.46
CA HIS A 42 19.94 -18.21 3.81
C HIS A 42 20.29 -17.08 4.77
N GLU A 43 20.29 -17.35 6.09
CA GLU A 43 20.56 -16.33 7.11
C GLU A 43 21.86 -15.58 6.82
N ASP A 44 21.74 -14.25 6.61
CA ASP A 44 22.86 -13.35 6.30
C ASP A 44 22.99 -12.18 7.31
N GLY A 45 22.06 -12.10 8.27
CA GLY A 45 21.99 -11.04 9.25
C GLY A 45 21.63 -9.65 8.68
N GLN A 46 21.21 -9.57 7.41
CA GLN A 46 20.83 -8.33 6.73
C GLN A 46 19.42 -8.39 6.15
N ASP A 47 19.20 -9.24 5.15
CA ASP A 47 17.92 -9.44 4.49
C ASP A 47 17.21 -10.70 5.03
N TYR A 48 17.95 -11.76 5.27
CA TYR A 48 17.47 -13.03 5.79
C TYR A 48 17.77 -13.13 7.29
N VAL A 49 16.76 -12.82 8.09
CA VAL A 49 16.87 -12.82 9.56
C VAL A 49 15.64 -13.50 10.16
N PRO A 50 15.82 -14.66 10.84
CA PRO A 50 14.71 -15.33 11.52
C PRO A 50 14.06 -14.37 12.53
N THR A 51 12.78 -14.10 12.35
CA THR A 51 12.05 -13.09 13.14
C THR A 51 10.72 -13.65 13.60
N ASN A 52 10.34 -13.34 14.84
CA ASN A 52 9.07 -13.75 15.41
C ASN A 52 7.89 -13.36 14.53
N GLY A 53 6.96 -14.28 14.33
CA GLY A 53 5.84 -14.11 13.41
C GLY A 53 4.91 -12.92 13.73
N TRP A 54 4.86 -12.39 14.96
CA TRP A 54 4.13 -11.18 15.28
C TRP A 54 4.87 -9.91 14.85
N ILE A 55 6.20 -9.91 14.92
CA ILE A 55 7.02 -8.80 14.42
C ILE A 55 6.94 -8.76 12.89
N VAL A 56 7.02 -9.92 12.23
CA VAL A 56 6.85 -10.00 10.77
C VAL A 56 5.44 -9.56 10.35
N PHE A 57 4.40 -9.95 11.10
CA PHE A 57 3.02 -9.46 10.87
C PHE A 57 2.93 -7.94 10.99
N SER A 58 3.51 -7.37 12.04
CA SER A 58 3.54 -5.92 12.27
C SER A 58 4.25 -5.19 11.13
N HIS A 59 5.39 -5.71 10.70
CA HIS A 59 6.15 -5.20 9.56
C HIS A 59 5.38 -5.32 8.24
N GLN A 60 4.75 -6.46 7.98
CA GLN A 60 3.89 -6.67 6.80
C GLN A 60 2.75 -5.66 6.82
N PHE A 61 2.00 -5.59 7.93
CA PHE A 61 0.84 -4.70 8.06
C PHE A 61 1.24 -3.22 7.90
N SER A 62 2.28 -2.75 8.58
CA SER A 62 2.71 -1.35 8.46
C SER A 62 3.23 -0.99 7.06
N SER A 63 3.74 -1.96 6.31
CA SER A 63 4.22 -1.74 4.95
C SER A 63 3.11 -1.74 3.91
N ILE A 64 2.05 -2.56 4.08
CA ILE A 64 0.91 -2.64 3.17
C ILE A 64 -0.17 -1.61 3.48
N ALA A 65 -0.47 -1.37 4.75
CA ALA A 65 -1.46 -0.39 5.20
C ALA A 65 -1.00 1.04 4.88
N GLY A 66 -1.11 1.40 3.60
CA GLY A 66 -0.77 2.71 3.08
C GLY A 66 -1.96 3.67 3.08
N ALA A 67 -1.86 4.69 2.23
CA ALA A 67 -2.95 5.65 2.01
C ALA A 67 -4.21 5.02 1.38
N GLY A 68 -4.04 3.89 0.69
CA GLY A 68 -5.05 3.26 -0.15
C GLY A 68 -6.36 2.88 0.55
N PRO A 69 -6.33 2.14 1.68
CA PRO A 69 -7.55 1.71 2.35
C PRO A 69 -8.41 2.89 2.83
N VAL A 70 -7.79 3.95 3.30
CA VAL A 70 -8.51 5.17 3.73
C VAL A 70 -9.03 5.95 2.54
N THR A 71 -8.15 6.31 1.61
CA THR A 71 -8.49 7.15 0.45
C THR A 71 -9.48 6.47 -0.48
N GLY A 72 -9.25 5.19 -0.78
CA GLY A 72 -10.08 4.43 -1.70
C GLY A 72 -11.50 4.24 -1.20
N ALA A 73 -11.68 3.86 0.06
CA ALA A 73 -12.99 3.67 0.66
C ALA A 73 -13.81 4.97 0.70
N ILE A 74 -13.17 6.09 1.08
CA ILE A 74 -13.84 7.40 1.17
C ILE A 74 -14.22 7.92 -0.22
N GLN A 75 -13.34 7.83 -1.21
CA GLN A 75 -13.65 8.28 -2.57
C GLN A 75 -14.73 7.42 -3.23
N ALA A 76 -14.65 6.10 -3.08
CA ALA A 76 -15.63 5.19 -3.64
C ALA A 76 -17.03 5.30 -3.01
N ALA A 77 -17.12 5.86 -1.80
CA ALA A 77 -18.40 6.13 -1.12
C ALA A 77 -19.35 7.02 -1.93
N ALA A 78 -18.85 7.72 -2.96
CA ALA A 78 -19.67 8.43 -3.93
C ALA A 78 -20.66 7.52 -4.70
N PHE A 79 -20.44 6.19 -4.75
CA PHE A 79 -21.41 5.21 -5.28
C PHE A 79 -22.38 4.66 -4.23
N GLY A 80 -22.28 5.15 -3.00
CA GLY A 80 -23.01 4.65 -1.83
C GLY A 80 -22.16 3.68 -1.00
N TRP A 81 -22.46 3.59 0.31
CA TRP A 81 -21.63 2.81 1.23
C TRP A 81 -21.81 1.29 1.06
N VAL A 82 -22.94 0.79 0.58
CA VAL A 82 -23.18 -0.66 0.44
C VAL A 82 -22.31 -1.29 -0.64
N PRO A 83 -22.25 -0.79 -1.89
CA PRO A 83 -21.36 -1.37 -2.90
C PRO A 83 -19.89 -1.37 -2.46
N VAL A 84 -19.46 -0.28 -1.79
CA VAL A 84 -18.09 -0.15 -1.28
C VAL A 84 -17.81 -1.19 -0.20
N LEU A 85 -18.70 -1.34 0.78
CA LEU A 85 -18.57 -2.34 1.85
C LEU A 85 -18.50 -3.76 1.28
N LEU A 86 -19.39 -4.10 0.34
CA LEU A 86 -19.42 -5.41 -0.30
C LEU A 86 -18.10 -5.70 -1.03
N TRP A 87 -17.57 -4.70 -1.77
CA TRP A 87 -16.29 -4.90 -2.45
C TRP A 87 -15.11 -5.01 -1.49
N ILE A 88 -15.07 -4.24 -0.40
CA ILE A 88 -14.02 -4.40 0.64
C ILE A 88 -14.07 -5.81 1.23
N LEU A 89 -15.24 -6.34 1.57
CA LEU A 89 -15.36 -7.65 2.20
C LEU A 89 -15.04 -8.79 1.22
N VAL A 90 -15.67 -8.81 0.05
CA VAL A 90 -15.46 -9.86 -0.96
C VAL A 90 -14.05 -9.79 -1.52
N GLY A 91 -13.60 -8.58 -1.90
CA GLY A 91 -12.25 -8.35 -2.41
C GLY A 91 -11.17 -8.69 -1.38
N GLY A 92 -11.32 -8.21 -0.16
CA GLY A 92 -10.37 -8.46 0.92
C GLY A 92 -10.21 -9.94 1.25
N ILE A 93 -11.31 -10.68 1.36
CA ILE A 93 -11.30 -12.10 1.75
C ILE A 93 -10.85 -13.02 0.59
N PHE A 94 -11.43 -12.85 -0.60
CA PHE A 94 -11.29 -13.84 -1.69
C PHE A 94 -10.25 -13.45 -2.75
N PHE A 95 -9.80 -12.20 -2.75
CA PHE A 95 -8.84 -11.69 -3.73
C PHE A 95 -7.55 -11.21 -3.05
N GLY A 96 -7.61 -10.14 -2.25
CA GLY A 96 -6.44 -9.52 -1.64
C GLY A 96 -5.69 -10.44 -0.70
N ALA A 97 -6.37 -10.97 0.32
CA ALA A 97 -5.73 -11.84 1.30
C ALA A 97 -5.19 -13.14 0.68
N VAL A 98 -5.85 -13.65 -0.35
CA VAL A 98 -5.38 -14.83 -1.09
C VAL A 98 -4.13 -14.51 -1.91
N THR A 99 -4.08 -13.33 -2.53
CA THR A 99 -2.94 -12.88 -3.31
C THR A 99 -1.72 -12.66 -2.41
N ASP A 100 -1.89 -11.99 -1.28
CA ASP A 100 -0.82 -11.67 -0.34
C ASP A 100 -0.25 -12.93 0.32
N PHE A 101 -1.13 -13.82 0.78
CA PHE A 101 -0.74 -15.11 1.31
C PHE A 101 -0.07 -15.99 0.24
N GLY A 102 -0.61 -16.00 -0.99
CA GLY A 102 -0.06 -16.73 -2.12
C GLY A 102 1.34 -16.26 -2.52
N ALA A 103 1.57 -14.95 -2.55
CA ALA A 103 2.87 -14.36 -2.85
C ALA A 103 3.91 -14.70 -1.78
N LEU A 104 3.54 -14.59 -0.49
CA LEU A 104 4.38 -15.00 0.64
C LEU A 104 4.71 -16.49 0.56
N TYR A 105 3.70 -17.33 0.37
CA TYR A 105 3.83 -18.77 0.26
C TYR A 105 4.74 -19.18 -0.91
N ALA A 106 4.50 -18.62 -2.10
CA ALA A 106 5.31 -18.93 -3.28
C ALA A 106 6.77 -18.51 -3.08
N SER A 107 7.02 -17.37 -2.46
CA SER A 107 8.37 -16.88 -2.18
C SER A 107 9.09 -17.76 -1.15
N VAL A 108 8.45 -18.10 -0.02
CA VAL A 108 9.02 -18.99 1.00
C VAL A 108 9.36 -20.36 0.41
N LYS A 109 8.47 -20.94 -0.42
CA LYS A 109 8.72 -22.22 -1.10
C LYS A 109 9.77 -22.15 -2.21
N ASN A 110 10.24 -20.95 -2.55
CA ASN A 110 11.28 -20.71 -3.55
C ASN A 110 12.44 -19.88 -2.96
N GLU A 111 12.89 -20.22 -1.76
CA GLU A 111 14.11 -19.68 -1.14
C GLU A 111 14.05 -18.16 -0.87
N GLY A 112 12.85 -17.60 -0.63
CA GLY A 112 12.66 -16.17 -0.40
C GLY A 112 12.83 -15.31 -1.65
N LYS A 113 12.70 -15.88 -2.86
CA LYS A 113 12.85 -15.16 -4.12
C LYS A 113 11.74 -14.12 -4.30
N SER A 114 12.13 -12.94 -4.79
CA SER A 114 11.20 -11.87 -5.15
C SER A 114 10.21 -12.30 -6.23
N MET A 115 9.09 -11.59 -6.37
CA MET A 115 8.10 -11.88 -7.40
C MET A 115 8.71 -11.83 -8.82
N GLY A 116 9.65 -10.93 -9.08
CA GLY A 116 10.37 -10.87 -10.36
C GLY A 116 11.16 -12.15 -10.65
N LEU A 117 11.85 -12.72 -9.66
CA LEU A 117 12.58 -13.97 -9.79
C LEU A 117 11.65 -15.19 -9.90
N LEU A 118 10.49 -15.15 -9.25
CA LEU A 118 9.46 -16.18 -9.43
C LEU A 118 8.90 -16.17 -10.85
N ILE A 119 8.66 -14.98 -11.43
CA ILE A 119 8.25 -14.84 -12.82
C ILE A 119 9.32 -15.36 -13.77
N GLU A 120 10.61 -15.09 -13.51
CA GLU A 120 11.70 -15.65 -14.28
C GLU A 120 11.68 -17.19 -14.29
N LYS A 121 11.52 -17.78 -13.09
CA LYS A 121 11.52 -19.23 -12.91
C LYS A 121 10.34 -19.92 -13.60
N TYR A 122 9.15 -19.34 -13.54
CA TYR A 122 7.91 -20.00 -13.98
C TYR A 122 7.37 -19.52 -15.33
N ILE A 123 7.79 -18.35 -15.81
CA ILE A 123 7.31 -17.72 -17.05
C ILE A 123 8.47 -17.41 -18.02
N GLY A 124 9.67 -17.18 -17.48
CA GLY A 124 10.87 -16.98 -18.27
C GLY A 124 11.44 -15.55 -18.20
N LYS A 125 12.66 -15.41 -18.78
CA LYS A 125 13.45 -14.15 -18.72
C LYS A 125 12.73 -12.93 -19.33
N THR A 126 11.97 -13.13 -20.41
CA THR A 126 11.19 -12.05 -21.03
C THR A 126 10.09 -11.57 -20.11
N GLY A 127 9.36 -12.50 -19.45
CA GLY A 127 8.35 -12.18 -18.45
C GLY A 127 8.92 -11.37 -17.30
N LYS A 128 10.09 -11.74 -16.75
CA LYS A 128 10.81 -10.99 -15.72
C LYS A 128 11.09 -9.55 -16.14
N ARG A 129 11.71 -9.35 -17.33
CA ARG A 129 12.06 -8.00 -17.80
C ARG A 129 10.84 -7.10 -17.92
N LEU A 130 9.78 -7.60 -18.55
CA LEU A 130 8.52 -6.86 -18.70
C LEU A 130 7.87 -6.54 -17.35
N PHE A 131 7.88 -7.49 -16.43
CA PHE A 131 7.38 -7.30 -15.08
C PHE A 131 8.18 -6.26 -14.28
N LEU A 132 9.52 -6.26 -14.40
CA LEU A 132 10.37 -5.26 -13.73
C LEU A 132 10.13 -3.85 -14.29
N ILE A 133 9.94 -3.70 -15.61
CA ILE A 133 9.56 -2.42 -16.21
C ILE A 133 8.20 -1.98 -15.68
N PHE A 134 7.23 -2.89 -15.61
CA PHE A 134 5.90 -2.61 -15.06
C PHE A 134 5.99 -2.18 -13.60
N CYS A 135 6.73 -2.93 -12.76
CA CYS A 135 6.95 -2.61 -11.36
C CYS A 135 7.60 -1.23 -11.19
N TRP A 136 8.61 -0.93 -11.99
CA TRP A 136 9.26 0.38 -11.92
C TRP A 136 8.30 1.51 -12.26
N LEU A 137 7.55 1.42 -13.37
CA LEU A 137 6.53 2.40 -13.73
C LEU A 137 5.46 2.55 -12.65
N PHE A 138 4.99 1.42 -12.10
CA PHE A 138 4.04 1.42 -10.99
C PHE A 138 4.59 2.17 -9.77
N THR A 139 5.86 1.94 -9.39
CA THR A 139 6.47 2.64 -8.26
C THR A 139 6.56 4.15 -8.48
N LEU A 140 6.78 4.61 -9.72
CA LEU A 140 6.76 6.05 -10.02
C LEU A 140 5.38 6.67 -9.78
N ILE A 141 4.31 5.97 -10.16
CA ILE A 141 2.93 6.41 -9.92
C ILE A 141 2.64 6.51 -8.41
N VAL A 142 3.06 5.50 -7.64
CA VAL A 142 2.86 5.47 -6.18
C VAL A 142 3.64 6.58 -5.50
N ILE A 143 4.91 6.78 -5.87
CA ILE A 143 5.75 7.87 -5.35
C ILE A 143 5.06 9.22 -5.61
N ALA A 144 4.60 9.44 -6.84
CA ALA A 144 3.94 10.68 -7.22
C ALA A 144 2.65 10.94 -6.41
N ALA A 145 1.76 9.95 -6.33
CA ALA A 145 0.49 10.09 -5.64
C ALA A 145 0.68 10.31 -4.13
N PHE A 146 1.50 9.48 -3.48
CA PHE A 146 1.64 9.50 -2.03
C PHE A 146 2.50 10.68 -1.55
N ALA A 147 3.53 11.08 -2.31
CA ALA A 147 4.31 12.27 -1.97
C ALA A 147 3.47 13.54 -2.05
N ASP A 148 2.60 13.65 -3.06
CA ASP A 148 1.68 14.78 -3.19
C ASP A 148 0.64 14.81 -2.06
N MET A 149 0.11 13.65 -1.65
CA MET A 149 -0.81 13.54 -0.52
C MET A 149 -0.16 13.94 0.80
N VAL A 150 1.05 13.47 1.07
CA VAL A 150 1.81 13.81 2.29
C VAL A 150 2.09 15.30 2.34
N ALA A 151 2.62 15.86 1.25
CA ALA A 151 2.92 17.29 1.15
C ALA A 151 1.64 18.13 1.29
N GLY A 152 0.52 17.69 0.71
CA GLY A 152 -0.79 18.33 0.86
C GLY A 152 -1.33 18.28 2.29
N THR A 153 -1.05 17.20 3.02
CA THR A 153 -1.50 17.05 4.43
C THR A 153 -0.71 17.98 5.38
N PHE A 154 0.56 18.22 5.10
CA PHE A 154 1.40 19.12 5.90
C PHE A 154 1.30 20.58 5.46
N ASN A 155 0.68 20.85 4.31
CA ASN A 155 0.54 22.20 3.77
C ASN A 155 -0.29 23.08 4.70
N ALA A 156 0.30 24.20 5.13
CA ALA A 156 -0.33 25.17 6.02
C ALA A 156 -1.13 26.26 5.29
N TYR A 157 -1.10 26.29 3.96
CA TYR A 157 -1.72 27.35 3.17
C TYR A 157 -2.88 26.83 2.33
N THR A 158 -3.86 27.69 2.11
CA THR A 158 -4.97 27.47 1.17
C THR A 158 -5.07 28.63 0.22
N VAL A 159 -5.60 28.41 -0.98
CA VAL A 159 -5.89 29.47 -1.94
C VAL A 159 -7.40 29.76 -1.89
N LYS A 160 -7.76 30.97 -1.51
CA LYS A 160 -9.14 31.47 -1.47
C LYS A 160 -9.22 32.73 -2.30
N ASP A 161 -10.12 32.75 -3.28
CA ASP A 161 -10.30 33.88 -4.21
C ASP A 161 -9.00 34.38 -4.88
N GLY A 162 -8.06 33.43 -5.17
CA GLY A 162 -6.78 33.75 -5.79
C GLY A 162 -5.70 34.27 -4.82
N VAL A 163 -6.02 34.40 -3.54
CA VAL A 163 -5.08 34.84 -2.49
C VAL A 163 -4.63 33.61 -1.68
N THR A 164 -3.33 33.52 -1.42
CA THR A 164 -2.76 32.48 -0.55
C THR A 164 -2.87 32.92 0.91
N GLU A 165 -3.67 32.20 1.68
CA GLU A 165 -3.91 32.47 3.10
C GLU A 165 -3.54 31.26 3.96
N LEU A 166 -3.34 31.47 5.27
CA LEU A 166 -3.17 30.37 6.23
C LEU A 166 -4.48 29.58 6.33
N ALA A 167 -4.39 28.27 6.16
CA ALA A 167 -5.52 27.38 6.35
C ALA A 167 -5.99 27.37 7.81
N ALA A 168 -7.27 27.14 8.06
CA ALA A 168 -7.80 26.98 9.42
C ALA A 168 -7.07 25.88 10.21
N ALA A 169 -6.63 24.83 9.52
CA ALA A 169 -5.86 23.71 10.08
C ALA A 169 -4.33 23.92 10.03
N ALA A 170 -3.82 25.12 9.74
CA ALA A 170 -2.39 25.36 9.53
C ALA A 170 -1.52 24.90 10.70
N GLN A 171 -1.96 25.09 11.93
CA GLN A 171 -1.26 24.64 13.12
C GLN A 171 -1.23 23.12 13.24
N THR A 172 -2.34 22.44 13.01
CA THR A 172 -2.43 20.99 13.03
C THR A 172 -1.60 20.35 11.91
N ASN A 173 -1.65 20.92 10.70
CA ASN A 173 -0.88 20.46 9.55
C ASN A 173 0.64 20.66 9.79
N GLY A 174 1.03 21.84 10.29
CA GLY A 174 2.42 22.12 10.66
C GLY A 174 2.92 21.23 11.81
N ALA A 175 2.08 20.96 12.81
CA ALA A 175 2.40 20.03 13.88
C ALA A 175 2.61 18.60 13.33
N ALA A 176 1.76 18.11 12.43
CA ALA A 176 1.92 16.80 11.81
C ALA A 176 3.24 16.69 11.01
N GLY A 177 3.61 17.75 10.28
CA GLY A 177 4.92 17.84 9.62
C GLY A 177 6.08 17.80 10.59
N SER A 178 6.02 18.57 11.68
CA SER A 178 7.04 18.57 12.74
C SER A 178 7.15 17.22 13.45
N ILE A 179 6.02 16.60 13.77
CA ILE A 179 5.98 15.24 14.34
C ILE A 179 6.68 14.27 13.40
N SER A 180 6.43 14.36 12.08
CA SER A 180 7.06 13.47 11.08
C SER A 180 8.58 13.60 11.08
N ILE A 181 9.11 14.83 11.19
CA ILE A 181 10.54 15.08 11.28
C ILE A 181 11.12 14.51 12.59
N ALA A 182 10.49 14.84 13.72
CA ALA A 182 10.90 14.32 15.02
C ALA A 182 10.87 12.78 15.05
N PHE A 183 9.84 12.18 14.48
CA PHE A 183 9.65 10.73 14.38
C PHE A 183 10.78 10.05 13.61
N ILE A 184 11.25 10.63 12.50
CA ILE A 184 12.39 10.14 11.73
C ILE A 184 13.67 10.19 12.57
N VAL A 185 13.91 11.31 13.27
CA VAL A 185 15.09 11.46 14.13
C VAL A 185 15.06 10.47 15.30
N PHE A 186 13.92 10.33 15.98
CA PHE A 186 13.78 9.39 17.08
C PHE A 186 13.81 7.92 16.60
N ALA A 187 13.35 7.61 15.40
CA ALA A 187 13.50 6.29 14.84
C ALA A 187 14.96 5.91 14.59
N MET A 188 15.77 6.83 14.04
CA MET A 188 17.21 6.60 13.89
C MET A 188 17.91 6.47 15.24
N PHE A 189 17.56 7.30 16.21
CA PHE A 189 18.07 7.21 17.58
C PHE A 189 17.72 5.87 18.22
N PHE A 190 16.47 5.43 18.11
CA PHE A 190 16.01 4.14 18.59
C PHE A 190 16.74 2.98 17.92
N GLY A 191 16.95 3.01 16.59
CA GLY A 191 17.71 1.98 15.87
C GLY A 191 19.17 1.87 16.36
N VAL A 192 19.82 3.01 16.65
CA VAL A 192 21.17 3.02 17.25
C VAL A 192 21.15 2.45 18.67
N LEU A 193 20.13 2.78 19.48
CA LEU A 193 19.98 2.23 20.83
C LEU A 193 19.73 0.72 20.79
N GLN A 194 18.82 0.23 19.91
CA GLN A 194 18.56 -1.20 19.74
C GLN A 194 19.88 -1.96 19.49
N LYS A 195 20.71 -1.45 18.58
CA LYS A 195 21.97 -2.11 18.22
C LYS A 195 23.04 -2.00 19.30
N LYS A 196 23.15 -0.86 20.00
CA LYS A 196 24.19 -0.65 21.04
C LYS A 196 23.87 -1.33 22.35
N LEU A 197 22.60 -1.34 22.76
CA LEU A 197 22.16 -1.84 24.05
C LEU A 197 21.51 -3.23 23.94
N ASN A 198 21.45 -3.83 22.74
CA ASN A 198 20.76 -5.10 22.46
C ASN A 198 19.36 -5.11 23.11
N LEU A 199 18.56 -4.08 22.80
CA LEU A 199 17.21 -3.96 23.37
C LEU A 199 16.32 -5.06 22.81
N GLU A 200 15.68 -5.83 23.71
CA GLU A 200 14.77 -6.91 23.35
C GLU A 200 13.52 -6.91 24.25
N GLY A 201 12.41 -7.38 23.69
CA GLY A 201 11.17 -7.61 24.44
C GLY A 201 10.62 -6.37 25.11
N LYS A 202 10.52 -6.38 26.45
CA LYS A 202 9.91 -5.28 27.21
C LYS A 202 10.68 -3.96 27.13
N SER A 203 12.02 -4.02 27.17
CA SER A 203 12.86 -2.81 27.05
C SER A 203 12.72 -2.15 25.70
N GLU A 204 12.71 -2.94 24.63
CA GLU A 204 12.46 -2.46 23.27
C GLU A 204 11.08 -1.78 23.17
N PHE A 205 10.04 -2.41 23.73
CA PHE A 205 8.68 -1.86 23.74
C PHE A 205 8.60 -0.50 24.43
N PHE A 206 9.12 -0.36 25.65
CA PHE A 206 9.02 0.90 26.38
C PHE A 206 9.88 2.01 25.79
N VAL A 207 11.06 1.70 25.26
CA VAL A 207 11.91 2.71 24.59
C VAL A 207 11.27 3.16 23.28
N GLY A 208 10.75 2.25 22.46
CA GLY A 208 10.05 2.60 21.21
C GLY A 208 8.79 3.44 21.48
N LEU A 209 7.99 3.08 22.48
CA LEU A 209 6.82 3.86 22.91
C LEU A 209 7.22 5.26 23.40
N ALA A 210 8.27 5.36 24.22
CA ALA A 210 8.77 6.64 24.73
C ALA A 210 9.26 7.55 23.58
N CYS A 211 10.00 6.99 22.61
CA CYS A 211 10.40 7.72 21.40
C CYS A 211 9.20 8.20 20.57
N THR A 212 8.15 7.39 20.46
CA THR A 212 6.91 7.77 19.78
C THR A 212 6.21 8.93 20.49
N ILE A 213 6.03 8.84 21.81
CA ILE A 213 5.41 9.89 22.61
C ILE A 213 6.24 11.19 22.57
N ALA A 214 7.57 11.09 22.68
CA ALA A 214 8.46 12.24 22.58
C ALA A 214 8.36 12.94 21.24
N SER A 215 8.27 12.19 20.13
CA SER A 215 8.06 12.73 18.79
C SER A 215 6.75 13.51 18.67
N LEU A 216 5.66 12.96 19.21
CA LEU A 216 4.35 13.61 19.23
C LEU A 216 4.41 14.92 20.05
N ALA A 217 4.95 14.86 21.27
CA ALA A 217 5.03 16.02 22.17
C ALA A 217 5.87 17.17 21.58
N ILE A 218 7.04 16.85 21.03
CA ILE A 218 7.93 17.85 20.42
C ILE A 218 7.29 18.47 19.18
N GLY A 219 6.73 17.65 18.28
CA GLY A 219 6.12 18.16 17.06
C GLY A 219 4.87 19.02 17.30
N MET A 220 4.07 18.69 18.32
CA MET A 220 2.93 19.52 18.72
C MET A 220 3.37 20.84 19.38
N ALA A 221 4.49 20.82 20.12
CA ALA A 221 5.02 22.03 20.78
C ALA A 221 5.66 23.01 19.77
N PHE A 222 6.20 22.51 18.66
CA PHE A 222 6.92 23.30 17.65
C PHE A 222 6.38 23.05 16.23
N PRO A 223 5.16 23.49 15.90
CA PRO A 223 4.59 23.31 14.57
C PRO A 223 5.36 24.11 13.51
N LEU A 224 5.84 23.43 12.47
CA LEU A 224 6.51 24.05 11.32
C LEU A 224 5.50 24.44 10.25
N ILE A 225 5.32 25.74 10.06
CA ILE A 225 4.43 26.29 9.06
C ILE A 225 5.14 26.33 7.71
N GLY A 226 4.75 25.48 6.78
CA GLY A 226 5.38 25.35 5.46
C GLY A 226 4.37 25.21 4.33
N GLY A 227 4.76 25.62 3.13
CA GLY A 227 3.98 25.44 1.91
C GLY A 227 4.16 24.03 1.31
N LYS A 228 3.24 23.67 0.40
CA LYS A 228 3.22 22.35 -0.26
C LYS A 228 4.54 22.02 -0.96
N ASP A 229 5.16 22.98 -1.66
CA ASP A 229 6.43 22.74 -2.38
C ASP A 229 7.58 22.42 -1.43
N ALA A 230 7.67 23.10 -0.28
CA ALA A 230 8.68 22.82 0.74
C ALA A 230 8.50 21.40 1.31
N TRP A 231 7.27 21.01 1.62
CA TRP A 231 6.96 19.66 2.10
C TRP A 231 7.17 18.58 1.03
N THR A 232 6.93 18.90 -0.25
CA THR A 232 7.29 18.00 -1.36
C THR A 232 8.79 17.78 -1.40
N GLY A 233 9.59 18.86 -1.35
CA GLY A 233 11.05 18.77 -1.28
C GLY A 233 11.55 17.95 -0.10
N PHE A 234 11.00 18.18 1.09
CA PHE A 234 11.30 17.39 2.29
C PHE A 234 10.98 15.90 2.09
N THR A 235 9.80 15.59 1.55
CA THR A 235 9.39 14.19 1.31
C THR A 235 10.33 13.49 0.35
N PHE A 236 10.72 14.14 -0.76
CA PHE A 236 11.68 13.54 -1.71
C PHE A 236 13.08 13.38 -1.13
N ALA A 237 13.56 14.33 -0.35
CA ALA A 237 14.83 14.20 0.39
C ALA A 237 14.76 13.03 1.38
N TYR A 238 13.67 12.92 2.14
CA TYR A 238 13.45 11.84 3.09
C TYR A 238 13.44 10.45 2.41
N ILE A 239 12.65 10.25 1.35
CA ILE A 239 12.58 8.94 0.66
C ILE A 239 13.89 8.58 -0.06
N PHE A 240 14.70 9.57 -0.45
CA PHE A 240 16.05 9.29 -0.93
C PHE A 240 16.89 8.62 0.16
N PHE A 241 16.95 9.21 1.37
CA PHE A 241 17.68 8.62 2.49
C PHE A 241 17.09 7.27 2.90
N ALA A 242 15.76 7.14 2.96
CA ALA A 242 15.08 5.89 3.28
C ALA A 242 15.41 4.77 2.28
N SER A 243 15.62 5.11 1.00
CA SER A 243 16.01 4.14 -0.03
C SER A 243 17.46 3.68 0.07
N VAL A 244 18.39 4.54 0.48
CA VAL A 244 19.83 4.24 0.45
C VAL A 244 20.42 3.82 1.80
N LEU A 245 19.80 4.21 2.92
CA LEU A 245 20.27 3.86 4.25
C LEU A 245 20.02 2.37 4.58
N PRO A 246 20.84 1.78 5.48
CA PRO A 246 20.60 0.44 5.99
C PRO A 246 19.24 0.34 6.68
N MET A 247 18.57 -0.82 6.53
CA MET A 247 17.22 -1.03 7.09
C MET A 247 17.18 -0.89 8.62
N TRP A 248 18.19 -1.39 9.30
CA TRP A 248 18.29 -1.35 10.76
C TRP A 248 18.38 0.07 11.34
N LEU A 249 18.87 1.04 10.57
CA LEU A 249 19.08 2.41 11.05
C LEU A 249 17.80 3.26 11.02
N LEU A 250 16.99 3.11 9.98
CA LEU A 250 15.82 3.96 9.76
C LEU A 250 14.53 3.15 9.62
N LYS A 251 14.46 2.22 8.65
CA LYS A 251 13.19 1.59 8.28
C LYS A 251 12.63 0.70 9.38
N GLN A 252 13.40 -0.25 9.89
CA GLN A 252 12.94 -1.19 10.93
C GLN A 252 12.51 -0.48 12.22
N PRO A 253 13.32 0.42 12.83
CA PRO A 253 12.91 1.15 14.03
C PRO A 253 11.68 2.02 13.79
N ARG A 254 11.60 2.65 12.62
CA ARG A 254 10.46 3.49 12.25
C ARG A 254 9.18 2.68 12.08
N ASP A 255 9.23 1.56 11.37
CA ASP A 255 8.07 0.66 11.20
C ASP A 255 7.59 0.13 12.56
N TYR A 256 8.52 -0.19 13.47
CA TYR A 256 8.19 -0.59 14.84
C TYR A 256 7.45 0.51 15.61
N MET A 257 7.98 1.73 15.62
CA MET A 257 7.33 2.89 16.25
C MET A 257 5.98 3.21 15.59
N THR A 258 5.87 3.09 14.26
CA THR A 258 4.63 3.32 13.50
C THR A 258 3.53 2.32 13.91
N THR A 259 3.89 1.12 14.33
CA THR A 259 2.92 0.13 14.83
C THR A 259 2.13 0.64 16.03
N PHE A 260 2.77 1.37 16.96
CA PHE A 260 2.06 2.01 18.10
C PHE A 260 1.05 3.05 17.62
N MET A 261 1.42 3.84 16.60
CA MET A 261 0.53 4.85 16.03
C MET A 261 -0.66 4.20 15.33
N PHE A 262 -0.44 3.16 14.53
CA PHE A 262 -1.52 2.48 13.82
C PHE A 262 -2.44 1.72 14.76
N ALA A 263 -1.88 1.08 15.78
CA ALA A 263 -2.69 0.46 16.83
C ALA A 263 -3.56 1.51 17.55
N GLY A 264 -2.98 2.66 17.92
CA GLY A 264 -3.72 3.77 18.52
C GLY A 264 -4.80 4.34 17.60
N MET A 265 -4.51 4.50 16.31
CA MET A 265 -5.46 4.97 15.30
C MET A 265 -6.65 4.01 15.14
N ILE A 266 -6.39 2.72 14.96
CA ILE A 266 -7.43 1.70 14.77
C ILE A 266 -8.25 1.57 16.04
N LEU A 267 -7.60 1.46 17.20
CA LEU A 267 -8.28 1.39 18.50
C LEU A 267 -9.10 2.65 18.77
N GLY A 268 -8.55 3.83 18.48
CA GLY A 268 -9.27 5.09 18.61
C GLY A 268 -10.52 5.15 17.72
N ALA A 269 -10.42 4.73 16.48
CA ALA A 269 -11.56 4.68 15.56
C ALA A 269 -12.61 3.65 16.04
N VAL A 270 -12.19 2.45 16.44
CA VAL A 270 -13.10 1.39 16.93
C VAL A 270 -13.79 1.83 18.22
N VAL A 271 -13.03 2.29 19.21
CA VAL A 271 -13.59 2.76 20.49
C VAL A 271 -14.50 3.97 20.27
N GLY A 272 -14.09 4.91 19.41
CA GLY A 272 -14.91 6.05 19.04
C GLY A 272 -16.27 5.64 18.45
N ILE A 273 -16.28 4.71 17.50
CA ILE A 273 -17.52 4.18 16.91
C ILE A 273 -18.35 3.39 17.94
N VAL A 274 -17.69 2.61 18.80
CA VAL A 274 -18.40 1.80 19.84
C VAL A 274 -19.09 2.68 20.86
N VAL A 275 -18.53 3.80 21.25
CA VAL A 275 -19.13 4.65 22.29
C VAL A 275 -20.05 5.72 21.72
N ALA A 276 -19.65 6.36 20.63
CA ALA A 276 -20.47 7.42 20.02
C ALA A 276 -21.69 6.90 19.24
N HIS A 277 -21.67 5.64 18.82
CA HIS A 277 -22.74 5.02 18.00
C HIS A 277 -23.20 5.89 16.82
N PRO A 278 -22.32 6.52 16.03
CA PRO A 278 -22.74 7.47 15.00
C PRO A 278 -23.57 6.77 13.92
N ASN A 279 -24.45 7.54 13.28
CA ASN A 279 -25.23 7.06 12.16
C ASN A 279 -24.42 7.11 10.87
N MET A 280 -24.67 6.15 9.98
CA MET A 280 -24.22 6.18 8.59
C MET A 280 -25.14 7.11 7.81
N ASN A 281 -24.71 8.36 7.61
CA ASN A 281 -25.50 9.40 6.93
C ASN A 281 -25.36 9.32 5.39
N LEU A 282 -24.29 8.70 4.88
CA LEU A 282 -24.15 8.49 3.43
C LEU A 282 -25.28 7.59 2.87
N PRO A 283 -25.73 7.82 1.62
CA PRO A 283 -26.73 7.00 0.98
C PRO A 283 -26.25 5.56 0.80
N MET A 284 -27.18 4.59 0.89
CA MET A 284 -26.86 3.17 0.68
C MET A 284 -26.37 2.91 -0.74
N TYR A 285 -26.98 3.56 -1.72
CA TYR A 285 -26.67 3.44 -3.14
C TYR A 285 -27.07 4.74 -3.86
N THR A 286 -26.19 5.28 -4.70
CA THR A 286 -26.41 6.55 -5.43
C THR A 286 -26.69 6.35 -6.91
N GLY A 287 -26.55 5.12 -7.43
CA GLY A 287 -26.71 4.80 -8.84
C GLY A 287 -25.47 4.13 -9.44
N PHE A 288 -25.62 3.58 -10.64
CA PHE A 288 -24.53 2.94 -11.35
C PHE A 288 -23.53 3.94 -11.95
N THR A 289 -24.00 5.16 -12.27
CA THR A 289 -23.19 6.23 -12.86
C THR A 289 -23.11 7.41 -11.91
N ASN A 290 -21.90 7.87 -11.65
CA ASN A 290 -21.62 9.08 -10.89
C ASN A 290 -21.05 10.14 -11.83
N GLU A 291 -21.54 11.39 -11.75
CA GLU A 291 -21.13 12.47 -12.66
C GLU A 291 -19.64 12.79 -12.59
N LYS A 292 -19.01 12.65 -11.41
CA LYS A 292 -17.59 12.97 -11.19
C LYS A 292 -16.67 11.78 -11.45
N LEU A 293 -17.10 10.57 -11.08
CA LEU A 293 -16.26 9.38 -11.12
C LEU A 293 -16.50 8.50 -12.36
N GLY A 294 -17.67 8.60 -12.99
CA GLY A 294 -18.07 7.74 -14.09
C GLY A 294 -18.87 6.50 -13.64
N ASN A 295 -18.79 5.41 -14.38
CA ASN A 295 -19.54 4.19 -14.09
C ASN A 295 -18.95 3.41 -12.92
N MET A 296 -19.81 2.87 -12.07
CA MET A 296 -19.42 2.06 -10.91
C MET A 296 -18.51 0.89 -11.32
N PHE A 297 -18.83 0.18 -12.40
CA PHE A 297 -17.88 -0.75 -13.02
C PHE A 297 -17.16 -0.04 -14.18
N PRO A 298 -15.83 0.00 -14.17
CA PRO A 298 -14.89 -0.60 -13.22
C PRO A 298 -14.43 0.33 -12.08
N ILE A 299 -14.90 1.59 -12.02
CA ILE A 299 -14.28 2.65 -11.22
C ILE A 299 -14.33 2.36 -9.72
N LEU A 300 -15.44 1.88 -9.18
CA LEU A 300 -15.52 1.51 -7.76
C LEU A 300 -14.41 0.50 -7.39
N PHE A 301 -14.23 -0.49 -8.24
CA PHE A 301 -13.28 -1.58 -8.01
C PHE A 301 -11.83 -1.09 -8.00
N VAL A 302 -11.45 -0.23 -8.93
CA VAL A 302 -10.08 0.32 -8.97
C VAL A 302 -9.85 1.45 -7.97
N THR A 303 -10.90 2.14 -7.54
CA THR A 303 -10.80 3.19 -6.51
C THR A 303 -10.53 2.59 -5.14
N VAL A 304 -11.25 1.50 -4.76
CA VAL A 304 -10.98 0.73 -3.55
C VAL A 304 -9.90 -0.31 -3.86
N ALA A 305 -8.72 0.13 -4.21
CA ALA A 305 -7.63 -0.80 -4.54
C ALA A 305 -7.11 -1.51 -3.28
N CYS A 306 -6.31 -0.84 -2.46
CA CYS A 306 -5.58 -1.47 -1.36
C CYS A 306 -6.50 -2.11 -0.31
N GLY A 307 -7.61 -1.47 0.07
CA GLY A 307 -8.55 -2.02 1.05
C GLY A 307 -9.28 -3.31 0.62
N ALA A 308 -9.18 -3.67 -0.67
CA ALA A 308 -9.80 -4.88 -1.22
C ALA A 308 -8.78 -5.79 -1.91
N VAL A 309 -7.99 -5.28 -2.85
CA VAL A 309 -7.00 -6.05 -3.62
C VAL A 309 -5.84 -5.15 -4.03
N SER A 310 -4.61 -5.54 -3.70
CA SER A 310 -3.42 -4.76 -4.03
C SER A 310 -2.27 -5.62 -4.54
N GLY A 311 -1.74 -5.28 -5.69
CA GLY A 311 -0.55 -5.92 -6.22
C GLY A 311 0.73 -5.54 -5.48
N PHE A 312 0.79 -4.33 -4.93
CA PHE A 312 1.91 -3.85 -4.15
C PHE A 312 2.20 -4.74 -2.92
N HIS A 313 1.15 -5.23 -2.26
CA HIS A 313 1.29 -6.13 -1.11
C HIS A 313 2.08 -7.39 -1.44
N SER A 314 1.88 -7.93 -2.63
CA SER A 314 2.61 -9.11 -3.10
C SER A 314 4.11 -8.86 -3.26
N LEU A 315 4.51 -7.63 -3.62
CA LEU A 315 5.91 -7.23 -3.67
C LEU A 315 6.53 -7.13 -2.27
N VAL A 316 5.78 -6.64 -1.29
CA VAL A 316 6.20 -6.62 0.12
C VAL A 316 6.30 -8.05 0.67
N SER A 317 5.26 -8.86 0.47
CA SER A 317 5.19 -10.24 0.94
C SER A 317 6.35 -11.10 0.41
N SER A 318 6.65 -11.00 -0.90
CA SER A 318 7.73 -11.77 -1.54
C SER A 318 9.11 -11.14 -1.42
N GLY A 319 9.20 -9.82 -1.23
CA GLY A 319 10.48 -9.10 -1.18
C GLY A 319 11.10 -8.97 0.20
N THR A 320 10.28 -9.00 1.25
CA THR A 320 10.73 -8.74 2.63
C THR A 320 10.25 -9.81 3.61
N SER A 321 8.93 -9.99 3.75
CA SER A 321 8.36 -10.87 4.79
C SER A 321 8.73 -12.34 4.60
N SER A 322 8.89 -12.79 3.35
CA SER A 322 9.31 -14.16 3.03
C SER A 322 10.72 -14.49 3.48
N LYS A 323 11.56 -13.48 3.65
CA LYS A 323 12.95 -13.63 4.08
C LYS A 323 13.11 -13.59 5.60
N THR A 324 12.07 -13.18 6.33
CA THR A 324 12.14 -12.96 7.77
C THR A 324 11.22 -13.90 8.56
N VAL A 325 10.21 -14.50 7.95
CA VAL A 325 9.30 -15.42 8.63
C VAL A 325 10.03 -16.68 9.09
N GLU A 326 10.06 -16.90 10.42
CA GLU A 326 10.79 -18.03 11.04
C GLU A 326 10.07 -19.37 10.90
N ASN A 327 8.75 -19.39 10.75
CA ASN A 327 7.98 -20.63 10.66
C ASN A 327 6.86 -20.51 9.61
N GLU A 328 6.67 -21.55 8.80
CA GLU A 328 5.63 -21.56 7.78
C GLU A 328 4.21 -21.39 8.34
N LYS A 329 3.94 -21.82 9.59
CA LYS A 329 2.64 -21.62 10.25
C LYS A 329 2.25 -20.13 10.37
N ASP A 330 3.26 -19.25 10.43
CA ASP A 330 3.04 -17.81 10.58
C ASP A 330 2.70 -17.13 9.26
N MET A 331 2.95 -17.76 8.11
CA MET A 331 2.64 -17.21 6.79
C MET A 331 1.16 -16.85 6.63
N LEU A 332 0.24 -17.64 7.19
CA LEU A 332 -1.20 -17.33 7.14
C LEU A 332 -1.51 -16.04 7.90
N LYS A 333 -0.96 -15.90 9.09
CA LYS A 333 -1.12 -14.68 9.90
C LYS A 333 -0.52 -13.47 9.21
N VAL A 334 0.71 -13.61 8.70
CA VAL A 334 1.46 -12.51 8.07
C VAL A 334 0.84 -12.10 6.73
N GLY A 335 0.59 -13.03 5.81
CA GLY A 335 0.05 -12.69 4.49
C GLY A 335 -1.46 -12.41 4.54
N TYR A 336 -2.25 -13.43 4.87
CA TYR A 336 -3.71 -13.34 4.87
C TYR A 336 -4.24 -12.42 5.97
N GLY A 337 -3.71 -12.56 7.20
CA GLY A 337 -4.17 -11.81 8.36
C GLY A 337 -3.92 -10.32 8.27
N ALA A 338 -2.77 -9.89 7.75
CA ALA A 338 -2.46 -8.48 7.57
C ALA A 338 -3.42 -7.79 6.59
N MET A 339 -3.74 -8.46 5.47
CA MET A 339 -4.72 -7.93 4.50
C MET A 339 -6.13 -7.86 5.07
N VAL A 340 -6.54 -8.84 5.88
CA VAL A 340 -7.84 -8.80 6.57
C VAL A 340 -7.92 -7.60 7.53
N LEU A 341 -6.84 -7.31 8.25
CA LEU A 341 -6.78 -6.13 9.13
C LEU A 341 -6.80 -4.82 8.34
N GLU A 342 -6.16 -4.79 7.18
CA GLU A 342 -6.22 -3.62 6.29
C GLU A 342 -7.63 -3.41 5.69
N SER A 343 -8.34 -4.48 5.35
CA SER A 343 -9.74 -4.40 4.93
C SER A 343 -10.63 -3.86 6.05
N LEU A 344 -10.36 -4.21 7.30
CA LEU A 344 -11.05 -3.62 8.46
C LEU A 344 -10.78 -2.11 8.56
N LEU A 345 -9.54 -1.67 8.33
CA LEU A 345 -9.21 -0.25 8.29
C LEU A 345 -10.00 0.49 7.20
N ALA A 346 -10.17 -0.11 6.02
CA ALA A 346 -10.99 0.46 4.95
C ALA A 346 -12.48 0.57 5.34
N VAL A 347 -13.02 -0.43 6.06
CA VAL A 347 -14.39 -0.37 6.62
C VAL A 347 -14.51 0.74 7.66
N LEU A 348 -13.51 0.88 8.56
CA LEU A 348 -13.50 1.98 9.53
C LEU A 348 -13.47 3.34 8.84
N ALA A 349 -12.66 3.49 7.78
CA ALA A 349 -12.60 4.73 7.00
C ALA A 349 -13.95 5.06 6.33
N LEU A 350 -14.62 4.06 5.77
CA LEU A 350 -15.97 4.20 5.22
C LEU A 350 -16.99 4.63 6.29
N CYS A 351 -16.95 4.00 7.46
CA CYS A 351 -17.85 4.32 8.57
C CYS A 351 -17.61 5.73 9.14
N VAL A 352 -16.34 6.13 9.27
CA VAL A 352 -15.97 7.49 9.72
C VAL A 352 -16.42 8.53 8.70
N ALA A 353 -16.21 8.30 7.39
CA ALA A 353 -16.73 9.19 6.35
C ALA A 353 -18.25 9.28 6.36
N GLY A 354 -18.92 8.15 6.61
CA GLY A 354 -20.37 8.10 6.74
C GLY A 354 -20.90 8.85 7.97
N ALA A 355 -20.17 8.78 9.08
CA ALA A 355 -20.48 9.54 10.30
C ALA A 355 -20.24 11.06 10.13
N ALA A 356 -19.20 11.41 9.37
CA ALA A 356 -18.84 12.81 9.09
C ALA A 356 -19.73 13.49 8.01
N ALA A 357 -20.52 12.70 7.26
CA ALA A 357 -21.44 13.21 6.28
C ALA A 357 -22.60 13.96 6.95
N ALA A 358 -23.14 14.98 6.27
CA ALA A 358 -24.29 15.72 6.76
C ALA A 358 -25.55 14.83 6.82
N ALA A 359 -26.53 15.24 7.63
CA ALA A 359 -27.78 14.48 7.81
C ALA A 359 -28.61 14.30 6.53
N ASP A 360 -28.41 15.16 5.54
CA ASP A 360 -29.02 15.08 4.21
C ASP A 360 -28.32 14.11 3.25
N GLY A 361 -27.26 13.46 3.69
CA GLY A 361 -26.45 12.55 2.89
C GLY A 361 -25.30 13.20 2.12
N THR A 362 -25.10 14.50 2.27
CA THR A 362 -23.99 15.21 1.62
C THR A 362 -22.67 14.78 2.24
N ALA A 363 -21.71 14.33 1.40
CA ALA A 363 -20.40 13.91 1.85
C ALA A 363 -19.61 15.09 2.47
N ALA A 364 -18.81 14.82 3.48
CA ALA A 364 -17.92 15.80 4.08
C ALA A 364 -16.93 16.36 3.06
N VAL A 365 -16.63 17.65 3.16
CA VAL A 365 -15.70 18.36 2.29
C VAL A 365 -14.28 18.24 2.82
N GLY A 366 -13.34 17.91 1.96
CA GLY A 366 -11.92 17.79 2.30
C GLY A 366 -11.25 16.64 1.56
N THR A 367 -9.94 16.50 1.76
CA THR A 367 -9.23 15.33 1.28
C THR A 367 -9.64 14.09 2.11
N PRO A 368 -9.56 12.87 1.56
CA PRO A 368 -9.88 11.67 2.33
C PRO A 368 -9.11 11.57 3.66
N PHE A 369 -7.87 12.02 3.69
CA PHE A 369 -7.07 12.06 4.91
C PHE A 369 -7.63 13.04 5.95
N GLN A 370 -8.04 14.22 5.51
CA GLN A 370 -8.67 15.20 6.39
C GLN A 370 -10.01 14.71 6.93
N ILE A 371 -10.84 14.10 6.08
CA ILE A 371 -12.14 13.55 6.49
C ILE A 371 -11.94 12.43 7.54
N PHE A 372 -11.01 11.54 7.30
CA PHE A 372 -10.74 10.45 8.24
C PHE A 372 -10.11 10.95 9.55
N SER A 373 -9.08 11.79 9.48
CA SER A 373 -8.39 12.29 10.68
C SER A 373 -9.29 13.16 11.54
N SER A 374 -10.04 14.10 10.97
CA SER A 374 -10.96 14.94 11.71
C SER A 374 -12.18 14.17 12.23
N GLY A 375 -12.68 13.21 11.44
CA GLY A 375 -13.79 12.36 11.87
C GLY A 375 -13.43 11.52 13.10
N VAL A 376 -12.28 10.82 13.09
CA VAL A 376 -11.83 10.06 14.27
C VAL A 376 -11.46 10.99 15.43
N ALA A 377 -10.83 12.14 15.17
CA ALA A 377 -10.50 13.09 16.21
C ALA A 377 -11.75 13.62 16.92
N GLY A 378 -12.84 13.92 16.18
CA GLY A 378 -14.13 14.29 16.77
C GLY A 378 -14.76 13.18 17.61
N LEU A 379 -14.59 11.92 17.24
CA LEU A 379 -15.01 10.78 18.08
C LEU A 379 -14.17 10.69 19.35
N LEU A 380 -12.87 10.93 19.27
CA LEU A 380 -11.96 10.91 20.44
C LEU A 380 -12.21 12.09 21.39
N GLU A 381 -12.63 13.25 20.90
CA GLU A 381 -13.02 14.40 21.70
C GLU A 381 -14.18 14.08 22.64
N MET A 382 -15.10 13.22 22.22
CA MET A 382 -16.21 12.75 23.06
C MET A 382 -15.75 11.99 24.30
N PHE A 383 -14.51 11.50 24.32
CA PHE A 383 -13.86 10.88 25.49
C PHE A 383 -13.06 11.87 26.35
N GLY A 384 -13.15 13.17 26.05
CA GLY A 384 -12.42 14.20 26.76
C GLY A 384 -10.99 14.41 26.31
N LEU A 385 -10.57 13.82 25.16
CA LEU A 385 -9.28 14.13 24.57
C LEU A 385 -9.35 15.49 23.90
N PRO A 386 -8.45 16.46 24.23
CA PRO A 386 -8.45 17.77 23.57
C PRO A 386 -8.38 17.63 22.05
N ILE A 387 -9.29 18.30 21.34
CA ILE A 387 -9.45 18.17 19.88
C ILE A 387 -8.15 18.42 19.13
N TYR A 388 -7.34 19.38 19.56
CA TYR A 388 -6.03 19.66 18.94
C TYR A 388 -5.09 18.44 19.02
N ILE A 389 -5.00 17.80 20.17
CA ILE A 389 -4.15 16.60 20.35
C ILE A 389 -4.67 15.45 19.49
N ALA A 390 -5.98 15.22 19.50
CA ALA A 390 -6.63 14.19 18.70
C ALA A 390 -6.40 14.42 17.19
N GLN A 391 -6.55 15.65 16.71
CA GLN A 391 -6.32 16.00 15.30
C GLN A 391 -4.84 15.85 14.92
N CYS A 392 -3.90 16.34 15.71
CA CYS A 392 -2.46 16.19 15.45
C CYS A 392 -2.06 14.71 15.38
N PHE A 393 -2.52 13.91 16.36
CA PHE A 393 -2.27 12.48 16.38
C PHE A 393 -2.84 11.77 15.14
N MET A 394 -4.11 12.01 14.81
CA MET A 394 -4.76 11.38 13.67
C MET A 394 -4.18 11.83 12.33
N THR A 395 -3.87 13.12 12.17
CA THR A 395 -3.23 13.65 10.95
C THR A 395 -1.85 13.04 10.75
N MET A 396 -1.09 12.88 11.84
CA MET A 396 0.19 12.17 11.77
C MET A 396 0.02 10.69 11.42
N CYS A 397 -0.98 9.99 12.00
CA CYS A 397 -1.23 8.59 11.69
C CYS A 397 -1.51 8.37 10.20
N VAL A 398 -2.41 9.17 9.60
CA VAL A 398 -2.72 9.04 8.16
C VAL A 398 -1.54 9.43 7.27
N SER A 399 -0.73 10.41 7.68
CA SER A 399 0.50 10.77 6.97
C SER A 399 1.55 9.65 7.08
N ALA A 400 1.63 9.00 8.23
CA ALA A 400 2.53 7.85 8.45
C ALA A 400 2.17 6.65 7.55
N LEU A 401 0.87 6.41 7.29
CA LEU A 401 0.43 5.39 6.33
C LEU A 401 1.07 5.63 4.94
N ALA A 402 0.99 6.86 4.43
CA ALA A 402 1.58 7.18 3.14
C ALA A 402 3.11 7.16 3.16
N LEU A 403 3.74 7.72 4.20
CA LEU A 403 5.21 7.78 4.31
C LEU A 403 5.85 6.39 4.45
N THR A 404 5.23 5.46 5.18
CA THR A 404 5.73 4.09 5.35
C THR A 404 5.69 3.33 4.03
N SER A 405 4.61 3.52 3.25
CA SER A 405 4.51 2.95 1.91
C SER A 405 5.50 3.58 0.94
N LEU A 406 5.74 4.91 1.02
CA LEU A 406 6.75 5.59 0.20
C LEU A 406 8.16 5.04 0.42
N ASP A 407 8.54 4.72 1.66
CA ASP A 407 9.85 4.12 1.96
C ASP A 407 10.02 2.77 1.26
N ALA A 408 8.99 1.93 1.35
CA ALA A 408 8.98 0.62 0.71
C ALA A 408 9.01 0.74 -0.82
N VAL A 409 8.18 1.62 -1.38
CA VAL A 409 8.06 1.84 -2.82
C VAL A 409 9.33 2.43 -3.43
N ALA A 410 9.95 3.42 -2.79
CA ALA A 410 11.20 4.00 -3.27
C ALA A 410 12.32 2.94 -3.34
N ARG A 411 12.39 2.06 -2.35
CA ARG A 411 13.34 0.94 -2.32
C ARG A 411 13.02 -0.11 -3.40
N ILE A 412 11.76 -0.51 -3.55
CA ILE A 412 11.32 -1.46 -4.57
C ILE A 412 11.57 -0.89 -5.97
N GLY A 413 11.25 0.39 -6.21
CA GLY A 413 11.50 1.07 -7.49
C GLY A 413 12.98 1.08 -7.85
N ARG A 414 13.85 1.45 -6.89
CA ARG A 414 15.30 1.36 -7.06
C ARG A 414 15.75 -0.06 -7.39
N MET A 415 15.30 -1.06 -6.62
CA MET A 415 15.70 -2.46 -6.82
C MET A 415 15.22 -2.99 -8.17
N SER A 416 13.97 -2.71 -8.57
CA SER A 416 13.43 -3.09 -9.88
C SER A 416 14.23 -2.48 -11.02
N PHE A 417 14.63 -1.21 -10.89
CA PHE A 417 15.50 -0.54 -11.86
C PHE A 417 16.88 -1.20 -11.93
N GLN A 418 17.51 -1.46 -10.79
CA GLN A 418 18.81 -2.14 -10.74
C GLN A 418 18.74 -3.54 -11.36
N GLU A 419 17.72 -4.32 -11.00
CA GLU A 419 17.55 -5.69 -11.50
C GLU A 419 17.28 -5.74 -13.02
N LEU A 420 16.66 -4.69 -13.59
CA LEU A 420 16.45 -4.57 -15.04
C LEU A 420 17.75 -4.49 -15.82
N PHE A 421 18.78 -3.82 -15.27
CA PHE A 421 20.08 -3.61 -15.92
C PHE A 421 21.18 -4.55 -15.40
N SER A 422 20.91 -5.32 -14.34
CA SER A 422 21.86 -6.27 -13.78
C SER A 422 22.10 -7.46 -14.71
N VAL A 423 23.31 -8.03 -14.61
CA VAL A 423 23.72 -9.27 -15.28
C VAL A 423 24.34 -10.21 -14.24
N ASP A 424 24.40 -11.50 -14.55
CA ASP A 424 24.89 -12.52 -13.61
C ASP A 424 26.33 -12.25 -13.15
N ASP A 425 27.16 -11.68 -13.99
CA ASP A 425 28.53 -11.25 -13.69
C ASP A 425 28.65 -9.71 -13.73
N MET A 426 28.34 -9.08 -12.60
CA MET A 426 28.44 -7.63 -12.46
C MET A 426 29.90 -7.13 -12.35
N GLU A 427 30.86 -7.97 -11.97
CA GLU A 427 32.26 -7.57 -11.89
C GLU A 427 32.86 -7.29 -13.26
N ASN A 428 32.49 -8.07 -14.27
CA ASN A 428 32.91 -7.92 -15.66
C ASN A 428 31.90 -7.15 -16.53
N ALA A 429 30.82 -6.60 -15.93
CA ALA A 429 29.83 -5.85 -16.68
C ALA A 429 30.35 -4.53 -17.25
N GLU A 430 29.75 -4.09 -18.34
CA GLU A 430 30.02 -2.80 -18.99
C GLU A 430 29.84 -1.63 -18.01
N GLY A 431 30.70 -0.61 -18.11
CA GLY A 431 30.72 0.53 -17.16
C GLY A 431 29.39 1.24 -17.00
N TRP A 432 28.61 1.38 -18.08
CA TRP A 432 27.28 2.01 -18.02
C TRP A 432 26.27 1.19 -17.20
N ARG A 433 26.36 -0.17 -17.21
CA ARG A 433 25.53 -1.03 -16.37
C ARG A 433 25.89 -0.88 -14.90
N LYS A 434 27.19 -0.88 -14.58
CA LYS A 434 27.68 -0.61 -13.21
C LYS A 434 27.19 0.75 -12.71
N PHE A 435 27.20 1.76 -13.55
CA PHE A 435 26.69 3.10 -13.23
C PHE A 435 25.19 3.08 -12.94
N LEU A 436 24.36 2.49 -13.81
CA LEU A 436 22.90 2.40 -13.61
C LEU A 436 22.53 1.51 -12.41
N CYS A 437 23.30 0.46 -12.15
CA CYS A 437 23.07 -0.43 -10.99
C CYS A 437 23.59 0.14 -9.67
N ASN A 438 24.29 1.30 -9.69
CA ASN A 438 24.69 1.96 -8.45
C ASN A 438 23.46 2.42 -7.67
N LYS A 439 23.44 2.10 -6.35
CA LYS A 439 22.27 2.37 -5.50
C LYS A 439 21.87 3.86 -5.43
N TYR A 440 22.83 4.76 -5.51
CA TYR A 440 22.56 6.20 -5.48
C TYR A 440 22.00 6.69 -6.82
N VAL A 441 22.61 6.27 -7.92
CA VAL A 441 22.19 6.65 -9.27
C VAL A 441 20.79 6.14 -9.57
N SER A 442 20.52 4.86 -9.33
CA SER A 442 19.20 4.25 -9.55
C SER A 442 18.12 4.89 -8.68
N THR A 443 18.45 5.27 -7.42
CA THR A 443 17.52 6.02 -6.56
C THR A 443 17.21 7.40 -7.14
N VAL A 444 18.25 8.17 -7.52
CA VAL A 444 18.07 9.53 -8.07
C VAL A 444 17.21 9.47 -9.35
N ILE A 445 17.50 8.53 -10.26
CA ILE A 445 16.71 8.37 -11.50
C ILE A 445 15.25 8.07 -11.15
N THR A 446 14.99 7.10 -10.28
CA THR A 446 13.62 6.73 -9.89
C THR A 446 12.88 7.91 -9.26
N LEU A 447 13.52 8.62 -8.33
CA LEU A 447 12.90 9.76 -7.64
C LEU A 447 12.71 10.97 -8.55
N ALA A 448 13.60 11.21 -9.52
CA ALA A 448 13.45 12.29 -10.49
C ALA A 448 12.21 12.09 -11.37
N PHE A 449 12.01 10.88 -11.90
CA PHE A 449 10.78 10.56 -12.65
C PHE A 449 9.53 10.62 -11.77
N GLY A 450 9.60 10.13 -10.53
CA GLY A 450 8.52 10.26 -9.55
C GLY A 450 8.17 11.73 -9.27
N TYR A 451 9.17 12.59 -9.12
CA TYR A 451 8.97 14.04 -8.91
C TYR A 451 8.27 14.71 -10.10
N ILE A 452 8.67 14.38 -11.32
CA ILE A 452 8.01 14.91 -12.53
C ILE A 452 6.53 14.52 -12.53
N LEU A 453 6.21 13.26 -12.23
CA LEU A 453 4.83 12.78 -12.14
C LEU A 453 4.03 13.42 -11.00
N THR A 454 4.67 13.84 -9.90
CA THR A 454 3.98 14.53 -8.79
C THR A 454 3.32 15.82 -9.24
N ARG A 455 3.80 16.46 -10.33
CA ARG A 455 3.18 17.66 -10.91
C ARG A 455 1.78 17.44 -11.48
N VAL A 456 1.40 16.20 -11.74
CA VAL A 456 0.03 15.82 -12.16
C VAL A 456 -0.98 16.01 -11.03
N GLY A 457 -0.57 15.89 -9.78
CA GLY A 457 -1.42 15.94 -8.60
C GLY A 457 -2.09 14.60 -8.29
N TYR A 458 -2.23 14.28 -7.00
CA TYR A 458 -2.70 12.96 -6.56
C TYR A 458 -4.11 12.62 -7.06
N SER A 459 -5.03 13.58 -7.07
CA SER A 459 -6.43 13.38 -7.50
C SER A 459 -6.53 12.90 -8.95
N ASN A 460 -5.66 13.40 -9.82
CA ASN A 460 -5.61 13.02 -11.24
C ASN A 460 -4.88 11.69 -11.44
N ILE A 461 -3.88 11.39 -10.61
CA ILE A 461 -3.11 10.15 -10.66
C ILE A 461 -3.84 8.96 -10.01
N TRP A 462 -4.75 9.21 -9.05
CA TRP A 462 -5.37 8.16 -8.25
C TRP A 462 -6.07 7.06 -9.07
N PRO A 463 -6.87 7.36 -10.11
CA PRO A 463 -7.49 6.30 -10.92
C PRO A 463 -6.45 5.44 -11.67
N LEU A 464 -5.33 6.06 -12.10
CA LEU A 464 -4.23 5.35 -12.74
C LEU A 464 -3.47 4.47 -11.74
N PHE A 465 -3.23 5.00 -10.53
CA PHE A 465 -2.64 4.24 -9.42
C PHE A 465 -3.48 3.00 -9.10
N GLY A 466 -4.79 3.16 -8.90
CA GLY A 466 -5.69 2.05 -8.60
C GLY A 466 -5.69 0.99 -9.69
N SER A 467 -5.79 1.40 -10.96
CA SER A 467 -5.77 0.50 -12.11
C SER A 467 -4.44 -0.25 -12.23
N ALA A 468 -3.31 0.45 -12.08
CA ALA A 468 -1.98 -0.15 -12.14
C ALA A 468 -1.74 -1.12 -10.97
N ASN A 469 -2.16 -0.76 -9.77
CA ASN A 469 -2.03 -1.59 -8.57
C ASN A 469 -2.82 -2.90 -8.69
N GLN A 470 -4.02 -2.83 -9.21
CA GLN A 470 -4.85 -4.01 -9.42
C GLN A 470 -4.39 -4.84 -10.62
N LEU A 471 -3.87 -4.22 -11.69
CA LEU A 471 -3.24 -4.96 -12.78
C LEU A 471 -2.00 -5.72 -12.28
N LEU A 472 -1.19 -5.11 -11.40
CA LEU A 472 -0.10 -5.80 -10.75
C LEU A 472 -0.58 -7.03 -9.96
N SER A 473 -1.69 -6.91 -9.21
CA SER A 473 -2.30 -8.06 -8.53
C SER A 473 -2.73 -9.16 -9.51
N ALA A 474 -3.33 -8.81 -10.63
CA ALA A 474 -3.71 -9.78 -11.67
C ALA A 474 -2.49 -10.50 -12.27
N LEU A 475 -1.38 -9.77 -12.51
CA LEU A 475 -0.12 -10.34 -13.00
C LEU A 475 0.53 -11.29 -11.97
N VAL A 476 0.43 -10.96 -10.70
CA VAL A 476 0.86 -11.84 -9.61
C VAL A 476 -0.03 -13.08 -9.54
N LEU A 477 -1.34 -12.91 -9.57
CA LEU A 477 -2.30 -14.02 -9.53
C LEU A 477 -2.06 -15.05 -10.66
N ILE A 478 -1.81 -14.59 -11.90
CA ILE A 478 -1.53 -15.51 -13.00
C ILE A 478 -0.20 -16.26 -12.77
N THR A 479 0.81 -15.60 -12.22
CA THR A 479 2.09 -16.22 -11.84
C THR A 479 1.90 -17.29 -10.77
N LEU A 480 1.10 -16.99 -9.74
CA LEU A 480 0.75 -17.92 -8.68
C LEU A 480 -0.07 -19.12 -9.21
N CYS A 481 -0.97 -18.90 -10.19
CA CYS A 481 -1.68 -19.99 -10.87
C CYS A 481 -0.71 -20.95 -11.57
N VAL A 482 0.32 -20.42 -12.26
CA VAL A 482 1.36 -21.23 -12.92
C VAL A 482 2.18 -21.98 -11.86
N PHE A 483 2.65 -21.28 -10.82
CA PHE A 483 3.40 -21.89 -9.72
C PHE A 483 2.66 -23.07 -9.07
N LEU A 484 1.39 -22.87 -8.68
CA LEU A 484 0.58 -23.92 -8.05
C LEU A 484 0.33 -25.09 -9.00
N LYS A 485 0.11 -24.82 -10.30
CA LYS A 485 -0.04 -25.86 -11.31
C LYS A 485 1.24 -26.71 -11.44
N VAL A 486 2.40 -26.06 -11.60
CA VAL A 486 3.70 -26.72 -11.76
C VAL A 486 4.06 -27.56 -10.53
N THR A 487 3.73 -27.07 -9.32
CA THR A 487 3.99 -27.78 -8.07
C THR A 487 2.89 -28.80 -7.70
N GLY A 488 1.91 -29.04 -8.59
CA GLY A 488 0.84 -30.03 -8.38
C GLY A 488 -0.18 -29.63 -7.32
N ARG A 489 -0.27 -28.35 -6.97
CA ARG A 489 -1.21 -27.82 -5.98
C ARG A 489 -2.47 -27.26 -6.62
N GLN A 490 -3.54 -27.16 -5.81
CA GLN A 490 -4.82 -26.64 -6.27
C GLN A 490 -4.71 -25.13 -6.57
N ASN A 491 -4.99 -24.74 -7.83
CA ASN A 491 -4.94 -23.36 -8.32
C ASN A 491 -6.30 -22.75 -8.69
N LYS A 492 -7.40 -23.54 -8.63
CA LYS A 492 -8.74 -23.10 -9.08
C LYS A 492 -9.24 -21.87 -8.31
N THR A 493 -8.86 -21.74 -7.03
CA THR A 493 -9.20 -20.60 -6.17
C THR A 493 -8.61 -19.28 -6.64
N LEU A 494 -7.52 -19.30 -7.41
CA LEU A 494 -6.87 -18.10 -7.94
C LEU A 494 -7.34 -17.73 -9.35
N ILE A 495 -7.87 -18.69 -10.12
CA ILE A 495 -8.26 -18.44 -11.52
C ILE A 495 -9.43 -17.44 -11.59
N VAL A 496 -10.46 -17.60 -10.75
CA VAL A 496 -11.62 -16.69 -10.76
C VAL A 496 -11.22 -15.26 -10.38
N PRO A 497 -10.52 -15.02 -9.24
CA PRO A 497 -9.97 -13.71 -8.93
C PRO A 497 -9.11 -13.14 -10.04
N CYS A 498 -8.22 -13.93 -10.65
CA CYS A 498 -7.35 -13.50 -11.73
C CYS A 498 -8.14 -12.97 -12.93
N VAL A 499 -9.16 -13.72 -13.41
CA VAL A 499 -9.98 -13.31 -14.56
C VAL A 499 -10.76 -12.03 -14.25
N ILE A 500 -11.39 -11.95 -13.08
CA ILE A 500 -12.15 -10.76 -12.67
C ILE A 500 -11.24 -9.55 -12.60
N MET A 501 -10.07 -9.68 -11.98
CA MET A 501 -9.10 -8.58 -11.87
C MET A 501 -8.60 -8.11 -13.23
N LEU A 502 -8.33 -9.02 -14.17
CA LEU A 502 -7.97 -8.66 -15.55
C LEU A 502 -9.10 -7.89 -16.23
N CYS A 503 -10.35 -8.36 -16.13
CA CYS A 503 -11.50 -7.66 -16.72
C CYS A 503 -11.65 -6.25 -16.13
N VAL A 504 -11.62 -6.11 -14.82
CA VAL A 504 -11.75 -4.82 -14.13
C VAL A 504 -10.64 -3.85 -14.56
N THR A 505 -9.39 -4.30 -14.51
CA THR A 505 -8.24 -3.41 -14.71
C THR A 505 -8.06 -2.98 -16.16
N PHE A 506 -8.23 -3.91 -17.12
CA PHE A 506 -8.17 -3.55 -18.54
C PHE A 506 -9.33 -2.63 -18.95
N THR A 507 -10.55 -2.89 -18.45
CA THR A 507 -11.68 -2.00 -18.70
C THR A 507 -11.42 -0.59 -18.15
N ALA A 508 -10.86 -0.47 -16.93
CA ALA A 508 -10.52 0.81 -16.34
C ALA A 508 -9.46 1.57 -17.14
N LEU A 509 -8.38 0.88 -17.55
CA LEU A 509 -7.31 1.49 -18.34
C LEU A 509 -7.80 1.92 -19.72
N VAL A 510 -8.63 1.12 -20.39
CA VAL A 510 -9.24 1.47 -21.68
C VAL A 510 -10.15 2.69 -21.56
N GLN A 511 -11.05 2.71 -20.57
CA GLN A 511 -11.93 3.85 -20.34
C GLN A 511 -11.13 5.13 -20.02
N ARG A 512 -10.07 5.03 -19.19
CA ARG A 512 -9.20 6.17 -18.89
C ARG A 512 -8.47 6.66 -20.15
N THR A 513 -7.96 5.76 -20.98
CA THR A 513 -7.29 6.10 -22.23
C THR A 513 -8.24 6.82 -23.18
N ILE A 514 -9.47 6.32 -23.36
CA ILE A 514 -10.48 6.96 -24.22
C ILE A 514 -10.81 8.37 -23.69
N ALA A 515 -11.00 8.54 -22.39
CA ALA A 515 -11.27 9.85 -21.79
C ALA A 515 -10.11 10.84 -22.01
N LEU A 516 -8.86 10.39 -21.85
CA LEU A 516 -7.67 11.23 -22.07
C LEU A 516 -7.51 11.60 -23.55
N VAL A 517 -7.70 10.67 -24.48
CA VAL A 517 -7.69 10.96 -25.94
C VAL A 517 -8.80 11.93 -26.29
N GLY A 518 -10.00 11.77 -25.72
CA GLY A 518 -11.11 12.72 -25.89
C GLY A 518 -10.76 14.13 -25.42
N ALA A 519 -10.10 14.27 -24.27
CA ALA A 519 -9.64 15.56 -23.78
C ALA A 519 -8.62 16.24 -24.73
N PHE A 520 -7.70 15.46 -25.32
CA PHE A 520 -6.79 15.98 -26.36
C PHE A 520 -7.53 16.41 -27.62
N SER A 521 -8.51 15.62 -28.08
CA SER A 521 -9.33 15.97 -29.25
C SER A 521 -10.18 17.22 -29.03
N ALA A 522 -10.63 17.45 -27.80
CA ALA A 522 -11.38 18.64 -27.42
C ALA A 522 -10.51 19.89 -27.16
N GLY A 523 -9.19 19.75 -27.19
CA GLY A 523 -8.24 20.84 -26.92
C GLY A 523 -8.20 21.31 -25.46
N THR A 524 -8.74 20.50 -24.54
CA THR A 524 -8.78 20.81 -23.09
C THR A 524 -7.63 20.18 -22.31
N ALA A 525 -6.85 19.28 -22.95
CA ALA A 525 -5.78 18.54 -22.32
C ALA A 525 -4.49 19.38 -22.19
N VAL A 526 -3.85 19.28 -21.01
CA VAL A 526 -2.50 19.79 -20.76
C VAL A 526 -1.51 18.63 -20.79
N PHE A 527 -0.47 18.72 -21.64
CA PHE A 527 0.47 17.61 -21.81
C PHE A 527 1.11 17.15 -20.49
N MET A 528 1.48 18.06 -19.61
CA MET A 528 2.09 17.72 -18.30
C MET A 528 1.15 17.00 -17.34
N VAL A 529 -0.15 17.03 -17.57
CA VAL A 529 -1.16 16.36 -16.75
C VAL A 529 -1.76 15.17 -17.51
N GLU A 530 -2.53 15.42 -18.57
CA GLU A 530 -3.22 14.37 -19.32
C GLU A 530 -2.27 13.56 -20.23
N GLY A 531 -1.25 14.22 -20.80
CA GLY A 531 -0.29 13.55 -21.67
C GLY A 531 0.56 12.52 -20.94
N LEU A 532 1.09 12.87 -19.77
CA LEU A 532 1.87 11.92 -18.95
C LEU A 532 1.01 10.74 -18.51
N GLN A 533 -0.25 10.98 -18.12
CA GLN A 533 -1.18 9.91 -17.77
C GLN A 533 -1.48 9.00 -18.96
N LEU A 534 -1.68 9.56 -20.15
CA LEU A 534 -1.95 8.80 -21.36
C LEU A 534 -0.78 7.88 -21.73
N ILE A 535 0.44 8.42 -21.71
CA ILE A 535 1.65 7.63 -21.96
C ILE A 535 1.76 6.46 -21.00
N VAL A 536 1.61 6.72 -19.69
CA VAL A 536 1.72 5.68 -18.67
C VAL A 536 0.60 4.65 -18.79
N ALA A 537 -0.64 5.08 -19.05
CA ALA A 537 -1.77 4.16 -19.23
C ALA A 537 -1.55 3.20 -20.42
N ILE A 538 -1.07 3.73 -21.55
CA ILE A 538 -0.76 2.91 -22.74
C ILE A 538 0.38 1.92 -22.44
N LEU A 539 1.45 2.38 -21.79
CA LEU A 539 2.57 1.51 -21.43
C LEU A 539 2.12 0.37 -20.50
N LEU A 540 1.31 0.67 -19.48
CA LEU A 540 0.77 -0.34 -18.56
C LEU A 540 -0.12 -1.36 -19.30
N MET A 541 -0.98 -0.91 -20.23
CA MET A 541 -1.82 -1.81 -21.03
C MET A 541 -0.98 -2.73 -21.92
N VAL A 542 -0.02 -2.18 -22.66
CA VAL A 542 0.84 -2.96 -23.55
C VAL A 542 1.64 -3.99 -22.76
N LEU A 543 2.31 -3.57 -21.69
CA LEU A 543 3.06 -4.46 -20.81
C LEU A 543 2.15 -5.54 -20.18
N GLY A 544 0.98 -5.14 -19.69
CA GLY A 544 0.00 -6.05 -19.12
C GLY A 544 -0.46 -7.12 -20.10
N VAL A 545 -0.83 -6.74 -21.34
CA VAL A 545 -1.24 -7.69 -22.39
C VAL A 545 -0.12 -8.67 -22.71
N ILE A 546 1.11 -8.20 -22.89
CA ILE A 546 2.25 -9.08 -23.24
C ILE A 546 2.50 -10.08 -22.10
N ILE A 547 2.49 -9.62 -20.83
CA ILE A 547 2.71 -10.51 -19.67
C ILE A 547 1.56 -11.52 -19.55
N VAL A 548 0.30 -11.10 -19.70
CA VAL A 548 -0.86 -11.99 -19.64
C VAL A 548 -0.83 -13.05 -20.72
N VAL A 549 -0.50 -12.66 -21.97
CA VAL A 549 -0.39 -13.61 -23.09
C VAL A 549 0.75 -14.61 -22.86
N THR A 550 1.91 -14.14 -22.41
CA THR A 550 3.06 -14.99 -22.12
C THR A 550 2.77 -15.96 -20.99
N SER A 551 2.24 -15.46 -19.87
CA SER A 551 1.89 -16.29 -18.69
C SER A 551 0.72 -17.23 -18.98
N GLY A 552 -0.24 -16.79 -19.78
CA GLY A 552 -1.38 -17.62 -20.21
C GLY A 552 -0.96 -18.81 -21.06
N LYS A 553 0.02 -18.63 -21.95
CA LYS A 553 0.60 -19.74 -22.71
C LYS A 553 1.22 -20.80 -21.79
N GLU A 554 1.98 -20.40 -20.78
CA GLU A 554 2.56 -21.30 -19.79
C GLU A 554 1.47 -21.98 -18.94
N LEU A 555 0.45 -21.24 -18.51
CA LEU A 555 -0.67 -21.79 -17.77
C LEU A 555 -1.46 -22.83 -18.59
N LEU A 556 -1.59 -22.67 -19.89
CA LEU A 556 -2.29 -23.60 -20.78
C LEU A 556 -1.39 -24.75 -21.29
N SER A 557 -0.06 -24.61 -21.23
CA SER A 557 0.87 -25.62 -21.72
C SER A 557 0.74 -26.93 -20.95
N LYS A 558 0.81 -28.08 -21.67
CA LYS A 558 0.80 -29.41 -21.06
C LYS A 558 2.16 -29.79 -20.43
N LYS A 559 3.25 -29.09 -20.76
CA LYS A 559 4.62 -29.36 -20.30
C LYS A 559 4.91 -28.97 -18.84
N ALA A 560 4.03 -28.21 -18.21
CA ALA A 560 4.25 -27.69 -16.85
C ALA A 560 4.34 -28.75 -15.73
N GLY A 561 4.34 -30.02 -16.05
CA GLY A 561 4.40 -31.12 -15.05
C GLY A 561 5.64 -32.02 -15.12
N SER A 562 6.50 -31.90 -16.15
CA SER A 562 7.59 -32.86 -16.36
C SER A 562 9.00 -32.36 -15.99
N GLU A 563 9.25 -31.05 -16.03
CA GLU A 563 10.60 -30.50 -15.76
C GLU A 563 10.84 -30.08 -14.30
N ALA A 564 9.79 -29.98 -13.47
CA ALA A 564 9.91 -29.62 -12.05
C ALA A 564 10.16 -30.84 -11.13
N ARG A 565 10.38 -32.04 -11.68
CA ARG A 565 10.72 -33.28 -10.94
C ARG A 565 12.20 -33.70 -11.06
N ALA A 566 13.01 -32.88 -11.71
CA ALA A 566 14.45 -33.10 -11.81
C ALA A 566 15.21 -32.11 -10.93
#